data_cd9cc895e9ce0fa6e1f2cc692fe38fbb
#
_entry.id   cd9cc895e9ce0fa6e1f2cc692fe38fbb
#
_cell.length_a   1.000
_cell.length_b   1.000
_cell.length_c   1.000
_cell.angle_alpha   90.00
_cell.angle_beta   90.00
_cell.angle_gamma   90.00
#
_symmetry.space_group_name_H-M   'P 1'
#
loop_
_entity.id
_entity.type
_entity.pdbx_description
1 polymer ?
#
loop_
_entity_poly.entity_id
_entity_poly.type
_entity_poly.pdbx_seq_one_letter_code
_entity_poly.pdbx_strand_id
1 'polypeptide(L)'
;EGGQALASAADAENAENAPVADGITGKLAEKQEAEGIHKNVIVIGRQYGCGGHDIGKKLAEKFGYEFYDQEIIQMIAGTTGMTSEFIRQKEESMTNSLLYDFVNQMYLYGKEEEEAPKDKIFEAESKVIRELAAKGKCVIIGRCSDYVLCENEKTLKLFFAAPLEVRAKRIMERLNISKKEAEQVIRKEDRRRADNYRYYTGRVWGSAANVDLTFNTAMDERYIEECISKAMELEI
;
A
#
# COMPACT_ATOMS: atom_id res chain seq x y z
N GLU A 1 -37.00 71.06 1.47
CA GLU A 1 -36.43 72.35 1.12
C GLU A 1 -35.00 72.09 0.72
N GLY A 2 -34.63 72.00 -0.50
CA GLY A 2 -34.50 73.04 -1.54
C GLY A 2 -33.02 73.08 -1.83
N GLY A 3 -32.57 72.82 -2.98
CA GLY A 3 -32.49 73.23 -4.31
C GLY A 3 -31.13 72.90 -4.83
N GLN A 4 -30.98 72.21 -5.98
CA GLN A 4 -30.69 72.76 -7.30
C GLN A 4 -29.52 73.74 -7.39
N ALA A 5 -28.47 73.48 -8.19
CA ALA A 5 -28.38 73.66 -9.65
C ALA A 5 -26.91 73.38 -10.04
N LEU A 6 -26.63 72.59 -11.07
CA LEU A 6 -26.49 72.91 -12.48
C LEU A 6 -25.29 73.75 -12.92
N ALA A 7 -24.60 73.15 -13.90
CA ALA A 7 -23.86 73.72 -15.02
C ALA A 7 -22.39 74.08 -14.78
N SER A 8 -21.45 73.96 -15.67
CA SER A 8 -21.33 73.60 -17.11
C SER A 8 -19.82 73.53 -17.38
N ALA A 9 -19.39 72.55 -18.14
CA ALA A 9 -18.86 72.59 -19.50
C ALA A 9 -17.69 73.56 -19.82
N ALA A 10 -16.76 73.00 -20.56
CA ALA A 10 -15.74 73.57 -21.45
C ALA A 10 -14.48 74.10 -20.76
N ASP A 11 -13.27 73.79 -21.17
CA ASP A 11 -12.60 73.66 -22.48
C ASP A 11 -11.34 72.86 -22.29
N ALA A 12 -11.07 71.94 -23.09
CA ALA A 12 -10.24 71.81 -24.27
C ALA A 12 -8.81 72.33 -24.20
N GLU A 13 -7.93 71.38 -24.62
CA GLU A 13 -6.64 71.53 -25.33
C GLU A 13 -5.35 71.83 -24.52
N ASN A 14 -4.49 70.95 -24.60
CA ASN A 14 -3.18 70.87 -25.27
C ASN A 14 -2.23 69.93 -24.49
N ALA A 15 -1.93 68.88 -25.14
CA ALA A 15 -0.81 68.61 -26.01
C ALA A 15 0.50 68.21 -25.34
N GLU A 16 0.89 67.05 -25.78
CA GLU A 16 2.26 66.63 -26.17
C GLU A 16 3.27 66.17 -25.12
N ASN A 17 3.63 64.93 -25.44
CA ASN A 17 4.97 64.34 -25.35
C ASN A 17 5.52 63.78 -24.03
N ALA A 18 5.37 62.46 -24.04
CA ALA A 18 6.43 61.42 -23.93
C ALA A 18 7.14 61.27 -22.55
N PRO A 19 7.71 60.12 -22.26
CA PRO A 19 8.13 59.01 -23.13
C PRO A 19 7.54 57.64 -22.72
N VAL A 20 7.52 56.78 -23.71
CA VAL A 20 7.36 55.36 -23.61
C VAL A 20 8.46 54.78 -22.71
N ALA A 21 8.13 54.28 -21.54
CA ALA A 21 8.99 53.41 -20.80
C ALA A 21 8.59 51.98 -21.14
N ASP A 22 9.37 51.43 -22.00
CA ASP A 22 9.50 49.97 -22.21
C ASP A 22 9.73 49.28 -20.85
N GLY A 23 9.09 48.10 -20.73
CA GLY A 23 9.56 47.11 -19.79
C GLY A 23 8.67 46.79 -18.62
N ILE A 24 7.39 46.48 -18.90
CA ILE A 24 6.70 45.53 -18.03
C ILE A 24 6.61 44.22 -18.83
N THR A 25 7.77 43.59 -18.94
CA THR A 25 7.77 42.13 -19.11
C THR A 25 7.03 41.56 -17.92
N GLY A 26 5.75 41.27 -18.17
CA GLY A 26 4.99 40.45 -17.27
C GLY A 26 5.80 39.17 -17.05
N LYS A 27 6.33 39.03 -15.85
CA LYS A 27 6.65 37.72 -15.33
C LYS A 27 5.34 36.97 -15.40
N LEU A 28 5.20 36.20 -16.47
CA LEU A 28 4.32 35.05 -16.49
C LEU A 28 4.72 34.28 -15.24
N ALA A 29 3.88 34.36 -14.21
CA ALA A 29 3.94 33.41 -13.13
C ALA A 29 3.88 32.04 -13.81
N GLU A 30 5.01 31.40 -13.88
CA GLU A 30 5.09 29.97 -14.14
C GLU A 30 4.14 29.37 -13.12
N LYS A 31 2.98 28.99 -13.62
CA LYS A 31 2.06 28.12 -12.94
C LYS A 31 2.90 26.84 -12.78
N GLN A 32 3.54 26.69 -11.63
CA GLN A 32 4.00 25.39 -11.19
C GLN A 32 2.71 24.55 -11.19
N GLU A 33 2.52 23.80 -12.26
CA GLU A 33 1.60 22.71 -12.26
C GLU A 33 2.06 21.86 -11.08
N ALA A 34 1.24 21.78 -10.05
CA ALA A 34 1.47 20.87 -8.97
C ALA A 34 1.58 19.51 -9.63
N GLU A 35 2.79 18.95 -9.70
CA GLU A 35 2.99 17.59 -10.19
C GLU A 35 2.09 16.72 -9.32
N GLY A 36 1.07 16.13 -9.94
CA GLY A 36 0.14 15.24 -9.25
C GLY A 36 0.90 14.13 -8.54
N ILE A 37 0.46 13.75 -7.35
CA ILE A 37 1.10 12.69 -6.59
C ILE A 37 0.81 11.36 -7.25
N HIS A 38 1.77 10.84 -8.01
CA HIS A 38 1.67 9.53 -8.62
C HIS A 38 1.91 8.42 -7.60
N LYS A 39 1.03 7.40 -7.63
CA LYS A 39 1.21 6.19 -6.83
C LYS A 39 2.45 5.43 -7.29
N ASN A 40 3.32 5.04 -6.36
CA ASN A 40 4.55 4.29 -6.65
C ASN A 40 4.81 3.15 -5.65
N VAL A 41 3.87 2.90 -4.76
CA VAL A 41 3.87 1.78 -3.81
C VAL A 41 2.55 1.06 -3.92
N ILE A 42 2.57 -0.27 -3.97
CA ILE A 42 1.37 -1.11 -3.94
C ILE A 42 1.42 -1.98 -2.70
N VAL A 43 0.38 -1.96 -1.88
CA VAL A 43 0.24 -2.88 -0.76
C VAL A 43 -0.97 -3.79 -0.96
N ILE A 44 -0.82 -5.08 -0.66
CA ILE A 44 -1.81 -6.10 -0.98
C ILE A 44 -2.18 -6.91 0.27
N GLY A 45 -3.40 -6.68 0.78
CA GLY A 45 -4.10 -7.61 1.66
C GLY A 45 -4.75 -8.71 0.84
N ARG A 46 -4.81 -9.95 1.36
CA ARG A 46 -5.36 -11.07 0.56
C ARG A 46 -5.88 -12.21 1.41
N GLN A 47 -6.96 -12.83 0.95
CA GLN A 47 -7.47 -14.11 1.47
C GLN A 47 -6.51 -15.26 1.11
N TYR A 48 -6.46 -16.29 1.94
CA TYR A 48 -5.63 -17.47 1.67
C TYR A 48 -6.17 -18.26 0.46
N GLY A 49 -5.27 -18.62 -0.44
CA GLY A 49 -5.62 -19.37 -1.65
C GLY A 49 -6.26 -18.54 -2.77
N CYS A 50 -6.40 -17.22 -2.62
CA CYS A 50 -6.98 -16.39 -3.69
C CYS A 50 -6.02 -16.13 -4.87
N GLY A 51 -4.73 -16.48 -4.79
CA GLY A 51 -3.74 -16.20 -5.84
C GLY A 51 -3.14 -14.80 -5.77
N GLY A 52 -3.47 -14.01 -4.72
CA GLY A 52 -3.01 -12.63 -4.62
C GLY A 52 -1.49 -12.45 -4.51
N HIS A 53 -0.76 -13.47 -4.07
CA HIS A 53 0.71 -13.45 -4.07
C HIS A 53 1.25 -13.44 -5.51
N ASP A 54 0.75 -14.34 -6.36
CA ASP A 54 1.21 -14.48 -7.73
C ASP A 54 0.84 -13.26 -8.58
N ILE A 55 -0.37 -12.71 -8.37
CA ILE A 55 -0.80 -11.45 -8.98
C ILE A 55 0.13 -10.31 -8.54
N GLY A 56 0.44 -10.21 -7.25
CA GLY A 56 1.36 -9.18 -6.73
C GLY A 56 2.75 -9.26 -7.33
N LYS A 57 3.28 -10.47 -7.53
CA LYS A 57 4.57 -10.70 -8.19
C LYS A 57 4.53 -10.24 -9.66
N LYS A 58 3.49 -10.60 -10.41
CA LYS A 58 3.31 -10.16 -11.79
C LYS A 58 3.15 -8.64 -11.90
N LEU A 59 2.46 -8.01 -10.96
CA LEU A 59 2.36 -6.54 -10.90
C LEU A 59 3.74 -5.91 -10.68
N ALA A 60 4.55 -6.46 -9.78
CA ALA A 60 5.92 -5.99 -9.55
C ALA A 60 6.77 -6.12 -10.83
N GLU A 61 6.72 -7.25 -11.50
CA GLU A 61 7.40 -7.47 -12.79
C GLU A 61 6.91 -6.48 -13.86
N LYS A 62 5.60 -6.27 -13.99
CA LYS A 62 4.99 -5.37 -14.96
C LYS A 62 5.40 -3.91 -14.79
N PHE A 63 5.48 -3.43 -13.55
CA PHE A 63 5.85 -2.06 -13.24
C PHE A 63 7.37 -1.85 -13.05
N GLY A 64 8.15 -2.93 -13.05
CA GLY A 64 9.58 -2.87 -12.72
C GLY A 64 9.81 -2.48 -11.25
N TYR A 65 8.96 -2.97 -10.36
CA TYR A 65 8.99 -2.72 -8.91
C TYR A 65 9.62 -3.89 -8.17
N GLU A 66 10.21 -3.58 -7.02
CA GLU A 66 10.67 -4.60 -6.07
C GLU A 66 9.48 -5.30 -5.42
N PHE A 67 9.62 -6.60 -5.13
CA PHE A 67 8.56 -7.41 -4.52
C PHE A 67 9.00 -7.87 -3.12
N TYR A 68 8.20 -7.51 -2.11
CA TYR A 68 8.52 -7.79 -0.72
C TYR A 68 7.44 -8.66 -0.05
N ASP A 69 7.73 -9.93 0.13
CA ASP A 69 6.97 -10.87 0.98
C ASP A 69 7.90 -11.55 1.98
N GLN A 70 8.87 -12.31 1.51
CA GLN A 70 9.87 -12.98 2.35
C GLN A 70 11.00 -12.04 2.81
N GLU A 71 11.39 -11.09 1.96
CA GLU A 71 12.50 -10.18 2.24
C GLU A 71 12.25 -9.26 3.41
N ILE A 72 10.99 -8.87 3.67
CA ILE A 72 10.63 -8.12 4.88
C ILE A 72 11.03 -8.93 6.12
N ILE A 73 10.77 -10.23 6.13
CA ILE A 73 11.13 -11.12 7.24
C ILE A 73 12.65 -11.18 7.41
N GLN A 74 13.39 -11.30 6.32
CA GLN A 74 14.85 -11.31 6.35
C GLN A 74 15.44 -10.00 6.86
N MET A 75 14.88 -8.87 6.45
CA MET A 75 15.28 -7.56 6.96
C MET A 75 15.04 -7.43 8.46
N ILE A 76 13.88 -7.89 8.95
CA ILE A 76 13.55 -7.88 10.38
C ILE A 76 14.54 -8.77 11.14
N ALA A 77 14.81 -9.94 10.64
CA ALA A 77 15.75 -10.85 11.25
C ALA A 77 17.17 -10.28 11.31
N GLY A 78 17.59 -9.58 10.27
CA GLY A 78 18.87 -8.86 10.25
C GLY A 78 18.96 -7.77 11.33
N THR A 79 17.86 -7.08 11.60
CA THR A 79 17.80 -6.04 12.65
C THR A 79 17.73 -6.61 14.07
N THR A 80 17.24 -7.85 14.24
CA THR A 80 17.16 -8.53 15.55
C THR A 80 18.38 -9.36 15.90
N GLY A 81 19.45 -9.34 15.07
CA GLY A 81 20.68 -10.10 15.30
C GLY A 81 20.60 -11.59 14.96
N MET A 82 19.51 -12.05 14.34
CA MET A 82 19.41 -13.39 13.79
C MET A 82 20.22 -13.50 12.49
N THR A 83 21.01 -14.56 12.34
CA THR A 83 21.81 -14.75 11.13
C THR A 83 20.92 -15.15 9.96
N SER A 84 21.15 -14.53 8.80
CA SER A 84 20.48 -14.84 7.52
C SER A 84 20.53 -16.32 7.14
N GLU A 85 21.56 -17.03 7.57
CA GLU A 85 21.78 -18.47 7.38
C GLU A 85 20.74 -19.34 8.11
N PHE A 86 20.40 -18.98 9.34
CA PHE A 86 19.41 -19.69 10.14
C PHE A 86 17.99 -19.57 9.54
N ILE A 87 17.70 -18.42 8.98
CA ILE A 87 16.41 -18.18 8.30
C ILE A 87 16.33 -18.96 7.01
N ARG A 88 17.39 -18.96 6.19
CA ARG A 88 17.44 -19.67 4.91
C ARG A 88 17.31 -21.19 5.05
N GLN A 89 17.93 -21.79 6.08
CA GLN A 89 17.80 -23.23 6.37
C GLN A 89 16.37 -23.63 6.78
N LYS A 90 15.60 -22.70 7.34
CA LYS A 90 14.20 -22.93 7.72
C LYS A 90 13.21 -22.62 6.59
N GLU A 91 13.56 -21.76 5.64
CA GLU A 91 12.72 -21.40 4.46
C GLU A 91 12.45 -22.59 3.54
N GLU A 92 13.40 -23.50 3.35
CA GLU A 92 13.22 -24.71 2.54
C GLU A 92 12.17 -25.67 3.11
N SER A 93 11.83 -25.53 4.41
CA SER A 93 10.93 -26.44 5.11
C SER A 93 9.63 -25.83 5.63
N MET A 94 9.42 -24.49 5.50
CA MET A 94 8.33 -23.81 6.20
C MET A 94 7.55 -22.85 5.28
N THR A 95 6.23 -22.96 5.29
CA THR A 95 5.34 -21.92 4.73
C THR A 95 5.52 -20.63 5.56
N ASN A 96 5.31 -19.45 4.95
CA ASN A 96 5.42 -18.14 5.61
C ASN A 96 4.66 -18.05 6.96
N SER A 97 3.59 -18.87 7.10
CA SER A 97 2.81 -19.02 8.32
C SER A 97 3.60 -19.66 9.47
N LEU A 98 4.37 -20.70 9.16
CA LEU A 98 5.17 -21.43 10.17
C LEU A 98 6.38 -20.61 10.60
N LEU A 99 6.95 -19.80 9.72
CA LEU A 99 8.06 -18.91 10.07
C LEU A 99 7.59 -17.84 11.05
N TYR A 100 6.40 -17.29 10.87
CA TYR A 100 5.80 -16.33 11.80
C TYR A 100 5.52 -16.97 13.17
N ASP A 101 4.96 -18.19 13.19
CA ASP A 101 4.71 -18.95 14.44
C ASP A 101 6.03 -19.32 15.13
N PHE A 102 7.06 -19.63 14.35
CA PHE A 102 8.39 -19.93 14.87
C PHE A 102 9.09 -18.69 15.48
N VAL A 103 9.05 -17.55 14.79
CA VAL A 103 9.55 -16.28 15.32
C VAL A 103 8.80 -15.90 16.59
N ASN A 104 7.47 -16.02 16.62
CA ASN A 104 6.69 -15.84 17.84
C ASN A 104 7.08 -16.78 18.97
N GLN A 105 7.34 -18.05 18.66
CA GLN A 105 7.70 -19.07 19.65
C GLN A 105 9.10 -18.83 20.25
N MET A 106 10.06 -18.38 19.45
CA MET A 106 11.41 -18.01 19.95
C MET A 106 11.37 -16.82 20.92
N TYR A 107 10.49 -15.83 20.67
CA TYR A 107 10.33 -14.69 21.57
C TYR A 107 9.57 -15.04 22.85
N LEU A 108 8.74 -16.09 22.87
CA LEU A 108 8.06 -16.57 24.08
C LEU A 108 8.99 -17.22 25.11
N TYR A 109 10.21 -17.65 24.70
CA TYR A 109 11.19 -18.27 25.59
C TYR A 109 12.29 -17.30 26.07
N GLY A 110 12.32 -16.06 25.58
CA GLY A 110 13.25 -15.02 26.04
C GLY A 110 12.68 -14.25 27.24
N LYS A 111 13.42 -14.26 28.34
CA LYS A 111 13.05 -13.76 29.67
C LYS A 111 12.72 -12.25 29.75
N GLU A 112 11.69 -11.98 30.59
CA GLU A 112 11.46 -10.82 31.49
C GLU A 112 10.97 -9.48 30.91
N GLU A 113 9.72 -9.13 31.32
CA GLU A 113 9.16 -7.81 31.66
C GLU A 113 9.39 -6.60 30.73
N GLU A 114 9.18 -6.74 29.45
CA GLU A 114 8.99 -5.61 28.55
C GLU A 114 8.10 -6.05 27.39
N GLU A 115 7.19 -5.17 26.92
CA GLU A 115 6.28 -5.29 25.78
C GLU A 115 6.14 -6.68 25.12
N ALA A 116 4.93 -7.16 24.88
CA ALA A 116 4.70 -8.49 24.30
C ALA A 116 5.61 -8.69 23.07
N PRO A 117 6.33 -9.81 22.95
CA PRO A 117 7.27 -10.05 21.83
C PRO A 117 6.67 -9.80 20.45
N LYS A 118 5.35 -10.01 20.33
CA LYS A 118 4.57 -9.72 19.09
C LYS A 118 4.58 -8.25 18.71
N ASP A 119 4.53 -7.35 19.69
CA ASP A 119 4.47 -5.90 19.45
C ASP A 119 5.82 -5.39 18.96
N LYS A 120 6.93 -5.88 19.53
CA LYS A 120 8.28 -5.59 19.04
C LYS A 120 8.50 -6.06 17.60
N ILE A 121 7.96 -7.24 17.25
CA ILE A 121 8.02 -7.73 15.86
C ILE A 121 7.22 -6.79 14.94
N PHE A 122 6.00 -6.44 15.32
CA PHE A 122 5.16 -5.57 14.51
C PHE A 122 5.76 -4.18 14.36
N GLU A 123 6.39 -3.64 15.40
CA GLU A 123 7.10 -2.37 15.35
C GLU A 123 8.27 -2.42 14.35
N ALA A 124 9.10 -3.48 14.43
CA ALA A 124 10.20 -3.71 13.51
C ALA A 124 9.71 -3.89 12.05
N GLU A 125 8.67 -4.70 11.84
CA GLU A 125 8.00 -4.86 10.54
C GLU A 125 7.49 -3.52 10.00
N SER A 126 6.83 -2.74 10.84
CA SER A 126 6.28 -1.43 10.45
C SER A 126 7.37 -0.43 10.06
N LYS A 127 8.50 -0.44 10.76
CA LYS A 127 9.66 0.39 10.41
C LYS A 127 10.21 0.01 9.04
N VAL A 128 10.44 -1.27 8.79
CA VAL A 128 10.92 -1.79 7.51
C VAL A 128 9.95 -1.43 6.37
N ILE A 129 8.65 -1.63 6.57
CA ILE A 129 7.62 -1.28 5.58
C ILE A 129 7.69 0.21 5.21
N ARG A 130 7.82 1.11 6.19
CA ARG A 130 7.95 2.55 5.93
C ARG A 130 9.23 2.88 5.18
N GLU A 131 10.35 2.25 5.53
CA GLU A 131 11.64 2.44 4.85
C GLU A 131 11.59 1.98 3.39
N LEU A 132 10.94 0.84 3.10
CA LEU A 132 10.75 0.34 1.75
C LEU A 132 9.83 1.26 0.94
N ALA A 133 8.72 1.69 1.52
CA ALA A 133 7.79 2.62 0.88
C ALA A 133 8.44 3.98 0.60
N ALA A 134 9.34 4.46 1.47
CA ALA A 134 10.08 5.71 1.24
C ALA A 134 11.00 5.63 0.02
N LYS A 135 11.56 4.46 -0.30
CA LYS A 135 12.30 4.23 -1.55
C LYS A 135 11.38 4.22 -2.77
N GLY A 136 10.11 3.89 -2.59
CA GLY A 136 9.13 3.76 -3.68
C GLY A 136 9.36 2.55 -4.56
N LYS A 137 8.57 2.44 -5.65
CA LYS A 137 8.67 1.37 -6.65
C LYS A 137 8.68 -0.03 -6.05
N CYS A 138 7.72 -0.30 -5.16
CA CYS A 138 7.62 -1.59 -4.51
C CYS A 138 6.19 -2.11 -4.38
N VAL A 139 6.07 -3.43 -4.33
CA VAL A 139 4.86 -4.18 -4.01
C VAL A 139 5.10 -4.91 -2.70
N ILE A 140 4.27 -4.65 -1.70
CA ILE A 140 4.38 -5.23 -0.35
C ILE A 140 3.17 -6.11 -0.08
N ILE A 141 3.40 -7.35 0.34
CA ILE A 141 2.32 -8.32 0.55
C ILE A 141 2.05 -8.56 2.04
N GLY A 142 0.87 -8.12 2.52
CA GLY A 142 0.38 -8.40 3.87
C GLY A 142 1.06 -7.58 4.97
N ARG A 143 1.27 -8.16 6.16
CA ARG A 143 1.93 -7.51 7.31
C ARG A 143 1.28 -6.21 7.78
N CYS A 144 -0.05 -6.11 7.61
CA CYS A 144 -0.81 -4.88 7.90
C CYS A 144 -0.25 -3.64 7.18
N SER A 145 0.40 -3.83 6.01
CA SER A 145 1.04 -2.73 5.27
C SER A 145 0.06 -1.65 4.81
N ASP A 146 -1.20 -2.00 4.58
CA ASP A 146 -2.29 -1.06 4.32
C ASP A 146 -2.56 -0.12 5.49
N TYR A 147 -2.39 -0.61 6.73
CA TYR A 147 -2.49 0.18 7.94
C TYR A 147 -1.22 0.99 8.20
N VAL A 148 -0.06 0.36 8.08
CA VAL A 148 1.25 1.00 8.32
C VAL A 148 1.48 2.18 7.38
N LEU A 149 0.94 2.10 6.16
CA LEU A 149 1.06 3.13 5.11
C LEU A 149 -0.26 3.87 4.85
N CYS A 150 -1.19 3.89 5.83
CA CYS A 150 -2.51 4.50 5.62
C CYS A 150 -2.45 6.00 5.27
N GLU A 151 -1.42 6.72 5.75
CA GLU A 151 -1.20 8.14 5.50
C GLU A 151 -0.26 8.41 4.32
N ASN A 152 0.28 7.37 3.69
CA ASN A 152 1.17 7.54 2.54
C ASN A 152 0.35 7.65 1.26
N GLU A 153 0.20 8.86 0.75
CA GLU A 153 -0.57 9.18 -0.46
C GLU A 153 -0.02 8.50 -1.71
N LYS A 154 1.28 8.14 -1.75
CA LYS A 154 1.90 7.41 -2.86
C LYS A 154 1.60 5.91 -2.85
N THR A 155 0.83 5.43 -1.88
CA THR A 155 0.49 4.00 -1.74
C THR A 155 -0.89 3.71 -2.32
N LEU A 156 -0.97 2.72 -3.21
CA LEU A 156 -2.20 2.08 -3.63
C LEU A 156 -2.46 0.86 -2.76
N LYS A 157 -3.58 0.87 -2.02
CA LYS A 157 -3.97 -0.19 -1.08
C LYS A 157 -4.98 -1.11 -1.73
N LEU A 158 -4.64 -2.38 -1.87
CA LEU A 158 -5.45 -3.40 -2.53
C LEU A 158 -5.85 -4.52 -1.56
N PHE A 159 -7.02 -5.12 -1.79
CA PHE A 159 -7.42 -6.36 -1.15
C PHE A 159 -7.89 -7.38 -2.18
N PHE A 160 -7.34 -8.59 -2.14
CA PHE A 160 -7.71 -9.69 -3.02
C PHE A 160 -8.52 -10.76 -2.30
N ALA A 161 -9.66 -11.10 -2.87
CA ALA A 161 -10.56 -12.14 -2.39
C ALA A 161 -10.94 -13.09 -3.53
N ALA A 162 -11.45 -14.27 -3.19
CA ALA A 162 -12.10 -15.15 -4.15
C ALA A 162 -13.14 -16.04 -3.44
N PRO A 163 -14.13 -16.57 -4.18
CA PRO A 163 -15.07 -17.56 -3.65
C PRO A 163 -14.34 -18.74 -3.03
N LEU A 164 -14.89 -19.29 -1.94
CA LEU A 164 -14.26 -20.39 -1.20
C LEU A 164 -13.95 -21.59 -2.10
N GLU A 165 -14.84 -21.91 -3.04
CA GLU A 165 -14.66 -23.02 -3.97
C GLU A 165 -13.46 -22.85 -4.89
N VAL A 166 -13.26 -21.63 -5.42
CA VAL A 166 -12.09 -21.30 -6.26
C VAL A 166 -10.80 -21.43 -5.47
N ARG A 167 -10.81 -20.94 -4.24
CA ARG A 167 -9.66 -21.01 -3.33
C ARG A 167 -9.38 -22.46 -2.91
N ALA A 168 -10.42 -23.22 -2.59
CA ALA A 168 -10.30 -24.63 -2.23
C ALA A 168 -9.66 -25.44 -3.35
N LYS A 169 -10.09 -25.24 -4.62
CA LYS A 169 -9.49 -25.92 -5.78
C LYS A 169 -7.98 -25.63 -5.87
N ARG A 170 -7.56 -24.37 -5.78
CA ARG A 170 -6.14 -23.97 -5.80
C ARG A 170 -5.33 -24.60 -4.66
N ILE A 171 -5.92 -24.67 -3.46
CA ILE A 171 -5.26 -25.27 -2.29
C ILE A 171 -5.16 -26.79 -2.38
N MET A 172 -6.22 -27.46 -2.88
CA MET A 172 -6.19 -28.90 -3.16
C MET A 172 -5.04 -29.26 -4.12
N GLU A 173 -4.93 -28.54 -5.22
CA GLU A 173 -3.88 -28.76 -6.23
C GLU A 173 -2.48 -28.48 -5.65
N ARG A 174 -2.31 -27.40 -4.91
CA ARG A 174 -1.01 -27.00 -4.34
C ARG A 174 -0.52 -27.95 -3.25
N LEU A 175 -1.42 -28.40 -2.37
CA LEU A 175 -1.05 -29.19 -1.18
C LEU A 175 -1.35 -30.68 -1.34
N ASN A 176 -1.98 -31.09 -2.45
CA ASN A 176 -2.42 -32.46 -2.71
C ASN A 176 -3.29 -33.05 -1.57
N ILE A 177 -4.32 -32.29 -1.16
CA ILE A 177 -5.23 -32.64 -0.07
C ILE A 177 -6.69 -32.65 -0.54
N SER A 178 -7.57 -33.22 0.26
CA SER A 178 -9.01 -33.25 -0.02
C SER A 178 -9.65 -31.85 0.06
N LYS A 179 -10.83 -31.67 -0.57
CA LYS A 179 -11.61 -30.43 -0.51
C LYS A 179 -11.91 -30.01 0.93
N LYS A 180 -12.32 -30.96 1.77
CA LYS A 180 -12.64 -30.70 3.18
C LYS A 180 -11.42 -30.17 3.96
N GLU A 181 -10.26 -30.77 3.76
CA GLU A 181 -9.02 -30.30 4.37
C GLU A 181 -8.60 -28.94 3.83
N ALA A 182 -8.72 -28.70 2.53
CA ALA A 182 -8.42 -27.40 1.92
C ALA A 182 -9.29 -26.29 2.50
N GLU A 183 -10.60 -26.53 2.65
CA GLU A 183 -11.51 -25.55 3.28
C GLU A 183 -11.17 -25.30 4.75
N GLN A 184 -10.76 -26.32 5.49
CA GLN A 184 -10.33 -26.15 6.89
C GLN A 184 -9.06 -25.29 6.98
N VAL A 185 -8.06 -25.57 6.14
CA VAL A 185 -6.82 -24.79 6.07
C VAL A 185 -7.13 -23.33 5.71
N ILE A 186 -7.96 -23.09 4.70
CA ILE A 186 -8.37 -21.76 4.27
C ILE A 186 -9.00 -20.98 5.43
N ARG A 187 -9.99 -21.59 6.12
CA ARG A 187 -10.68 -20.93 7.24
C ARG A 187 -9.73 -20.63 8.40
N LYS A 188 -8.82 -21.54 8.71
CA LYS A 188 -7.80 -21.35 9.75
C LYS A 188 -6.88 -20.18 9.41
N GLU A 189 -6.36 -20.14 8.19
CA GLU A 189 -5.42 -19.11 7.75
C GLU A 189 -6.09 -17.73 7.64
N ASP A 190 -7.31 -17.66 7.09
CA ASP A 190 -8.05 -16.41 7.02
C ASP A 190 -8.38 -15.86 8.42
N ARG A 191 -8.80 -16.74 9.35
CA ARG A 191 -9.03 -16.36 10.75
C ARG A 191 -7.76 -15.82 11.39
N ARG A 192 -6.63 -16.52 11.25
CA ARG A 192 -5.34 -16.10 11.79
C ARG A 192 -4.96 -14.70 11.27
N ARG A 193 -5.15 -14.44 9.97
CA ARG A 193 -4.88 -13.12 9.38
C ARG A 193 -5.83 -12.06 9.91
N ALA A 194 -7.12 -12.36 10.02
CA ALA A 194 -8.12 -11.45 10.54
C ALA A 194 -7.85 -11.09 12.00
N ASP A 195 -7.52 -12.09 12.85
CA ASP A 195 -7.22 -11.89 14.27
C ASP A 195 -5.95 -11.04 14.44
N ASN A 196 -4.89 -11.34 13.68
CA ASN A 196 -3.66 -10.57 13.68
C ASN A 196 -3.87 -9.12 13.24
N TYR A 197 -4.61 -8.92 12.15
CA TYR A 197 -4.93 -7.60 11.64
C TYR A 197 -5.74 -6.78 12.67
N ARG A 198 -6.77 -7.39 13.26
CA ARG A 198 -7.58 -6.76 14.30
C ARG A 198 -6.76 -6.38 15.53
N TYR A 199 -5.85 -7.26 15.95
CA TYR A 199 -5.00 -7.02 17.12
C TYR A 199 -4.16 -5.76 16.96
N TYR A 200 -3.46 -5.62 15.83
CA TYR A 200 -2.55 -4.50 15.61
C TYR A 200 -3.22 -3.22 15.12
N THR A 201 -4.36 -3.33 14.45
CA THR A 201 -4.98 -2.16 13.78
C THR A 201 -6.30 -1.72 14.40
N GLY A 202 -6.95 -2.58 15.19
CA GLY A 202 -8.33 -2.39 15.65
C GLY A 202 -9.39 -2.45 14.54
N ARG A 203 -8.98 -2.68 13.29
CA ARG A 203 -9.83 -2.63 12.09
C ARG A 203 -10.31 -4.02 11.67
N VAL A 204 -11.33 -4.05 10.80
CA VAL A 204 -11.84 -5.30 10.20
C VAL A 204 -11.01 -5.66 8.97
N TRP A 205 -10.38 -6.82 8.99
CA TRP A 205 -9.59 -7.32 7.87
C TRP A 205 -10.45 -7.54 6.61
N GLY A 206 -9.97 -7.07 5.48
CA GLY A 206 -10.67 -7.17 4.20
C GLY A 206 -11.87 -6.23 4.05
N SER A 207 -12.06 -5.28 4.97
CA SER A 207 -13.07 -4.23 4.81
C SER A 207 -12.67 -3.30 3.66
N ALA A 208 -13.62 -3.00 2.77
CA ALA A 208 -13.42 -2.05 1.67
C ALA A 208 -13.08 -0.63 2.18
N ALA A 209 -13.45 -0.29 3.41
CA ALA A 209 -13.12 1.00 4.01
C ALA A 209 -11.62 1.20 4.33
N ASN A 210 -10.84 0.12 4.31
CA ASN A 210 -9.41 0.17 4.64
C ASN A 210 -8.50 0.22 3.41
N VAL A 211 -9.05 0.05 2.21
CA VAL A 211 -8.28 -0.11 0.96
C VAL A 211 -8.90 0.71 -0.16
N ASP A 212 -8.11 1.02 -1.18
CA ASP A 212 -8.57 1.80 -2.32
C ASP A 212 -9.37 0.93 -3.30
N LEU A 213 -8.96 -0.34 -3.50
CA LEU A 213 -9.64 -1.28 -4.41
C LEU A 213 -9.69 -2.69 -3.81
N THR A 214 -10.81 -3.36 -4.04
CA THR A 214 -11.00 -4.79 -3.72
C THR A 214 -11.32 -5.57 -4.99
N PHE A 215 -10.61 -6.67 -5.23
CA PHE A 215 -10.80 -7.52 -6.41
C PHE A 215 -11.20 -8.94 -6.06
N ASN A 216 -12.14 -9.46 -6.84
CA ASN A 216 -12.42 -10.89 -6.91
C ASN A 216 -11.46 -11.55 -7.91
N THR A 217 -10.48 -12.31 -7.43
CA THR A 217 -9.46 -12.96 -8.26
C THR A 217 -9.96 -14.22 -8.99
N ALA A 218 -11.26 -14.48 -9.00
CA ALA A 218 -11.90 -15.41 -9.91
C ALA A 218 -12.21 -14.77 -11.27
N MET A 219 -12.09 -13.45 -11.38
CA MET A 219 -12.21 -12.69 -12.64
C MET A 219 -10.95 -12.86 -13.49
N ASP A 220 -11.01 -12.40 -14.74
CA ASP A 220 -9.85 -12.38 -15.64
C ASP A 220 -8.73 -11.53 -15.03
N GLU A 221 -7.55 -12.14 -14.90
CA GLU A 221 -6.39 -11.50 -14.29
C GLU A 221 -5.93 -10.27 -15.07
N ARG A 222 -6.01 -10.28 -16.40
CA ARG A 222 -5.65 -9.14 -17.25
C ARG A 222 -6.52 -7.94 -16.97
N TYR A 223 -7.81 -8.16 -16.74
CA TYR A 223 -8.73 -7.08 -16.37
C TYR A 223 -8.37 -6.46 -15.02
N ILE A 224 -7.99 -7.30 -14.03
CA ILE A 224 -7.53 -6.84 -12.72
C ILE A 224 -6.25 -5.99 -12.87
N GLU A 225 -5.29 -6.47 -13.66
CA GLU A 225 -4.05 -5.76 -13.92
C GLU A 225 -4.25 -4.42 -14.62
N GLU A 226 -5.18 -4.34 -15.59
CA GLU A 226 -5.53 -3.09 -16.27
C GLU A 226 -6.17 -2.07 -15.31
N CYS A 227 -7.09 -2.51 -14.46
CA CYS A 227 -7.69 -1.65 -13.45
C CYS A 227 -6.63 -1.10 -12.48
N ILE A 228 -5.70 -1.93 -12.03
CA ILE A 228 -4.61 -1.52 -11.14
C ILE A 228 -3.68 -0.55 -11.86
N SER A 229 -3.33 -0.81 -13.13
CA SER A 229 -2.49 0.08 -13.91
C SER A 229 -3.10 1.48 -14.02
N LYS A 230 -4.40 1.56 -14.33
CA LYS A 230 -5.12 2.84 -14.37
C LYS A 230 -5.15 3.54 -13.01
N ALA A 231 -5.34 2.78 -11.92
CA ALA A 231 -5.35 3.35 -10.58
C ALA A 231 -3.97 3.91 -10.16
N MET A 232 -2.87 3.36 -10.70
CA MET A 232 -1.51 3.86 -10.47
C MET A 232 -1.22 5.17 -11.21
N GLU A 233 -1.94 5.44 -12.30
CA GLU A 233 -1.80 6.65 -13.12
C GLU A 233 -2.65 7.82 -12.60
N LEU A 234 -3.59 7.57 -11.69
CA LEU A 234 -4.43 8.62 -11.13
C LEU A 234 -3.59 9.57 -10.26
N GLU A 235 -3.66 10.84 -10.61
CA GLU A 235 -3.18 11.94 -9.78
C GLU A 235 -4.22 12.23 -8.67
N ILE A 236 -3.77 12.36 -7.45
CA ILE A 236 -4.60 12.71 -6.30
C ILE A 236 -4.26 14.13 -5.84
#